data_ec397ca1b7bef69f49bae266ae9ab8c7
#
_entry.id   ec397ca1b7bef69f49bae266ae9ab8c7
#
_cell.length_a   1.000
_cell.length_b   1.000
_cell.length_c   1.000
_cell.angle_alpha   90.00
_cell.angle_beta   90.00
_cell.angle_gamma   90.00
#
_symmetry.space_group_name_H-M   'P 1'
#
loop_
_entity.id
_entity.type
_entity.pdbx_description
1 polymer ?
#
loop_
_entity_poly.entity_id
_entity_poly.type
_entity_poly.pdbx_seq_one_letter_code
_entity_poly.pdbx_strand_id
1 'polypeptide(L)'
;MNSVFFGLKKKLKSTSRQKDGNSHALDGHAFLAANDMPAGKDPSSLNVKNKKTGNKTPLRILILFGKDWDREALQRFGADSDQPYLFFFEGFELFSFPSNTRLLTFNIWRFVHKLERRYAGKIDGVVSNNEQFGSLCASLLAERLTLPGVAAKCILTCQHKYLARQKIAAAIPEAVPQFAIFPYPLIPTDPLPLPMPFFVKPVKATFSVLARAIDNRGALNQLLDFAPWETFLIKRLVRPFNQAMQQLRPDVAANAHYMIAESMLSGVQLNVDGYVRDGQMTLFGLVDEIMYPGTHAFLRFAYPSRWQSQLQQRVEQMTEKILAELNYRHGCFNIEFFYDADTDSLKLTEVNPRMSTQTADFYRLVNGVDAYAINFALATRQPLPPIARSVPKFGVAASFVFRKFDGMTCDHAPTPAQRAWLAQTYPDARLMWYGKTGAGLRREYKWLGSHRYAILNMAGIDAADLRHRVEHVCRYMGWPLDQALVE
;
A
#
# COMPACT_ATOMS: atom_id res chain seq x y z
N MET A 1 34.67 7.68 -2.69
CA MET A 1 33.79 8.48 -1.82
C MET A 1 33.72 9.97 -2.17
N ASN A 2 34.76 10.55 -2.75
CA ASN A 2 34.81 12.02 -3.04
C ASN A 2 34.16 12.46 -4.35
N SER A 3 33.88 11.60 -5.31
CA SER A 3 33.34 12.02 -6.63
C SER A 3 31.82 12.19 -6.69
N VAL A 4 31.09 11.55 -5.80
CA VAL A 4 29.61 11.65 -5.77
C VAL A 4 29.13 12.90 -5.01
N PHE A 5 29.93 13.38 -4.04
CA PHE A 5 29.63 14.61 -3.30
C PHE A 5 30.04 15.90 -4.03
N PHE A 6 30.99 15.81 -4.94
CA PHE A 6 31.46 17.00 -5.71
C PHE A 6 30.47 17.41 -6.82
N GLY A 7 29.71 16.48 -7.36
CA GLY A 7 28.67 16.76 -8.36
C GLY A 7 27.50 17.60 -7.84
N LEU A 8 27.15 17.45 -6.56
CA LEU A 8 26.04 18.19 -5.94
C LEU A 8 26.41 19.65 -5.56
N LYS A 9 27.68 19.92 -5.21
CA LYS A 9 28.12 21.30 -4.87
C LYS A 9 28.37 22.20 -6.08
N LYS A 10 28.67 21.63 -7.25
CA LYS A 10 28.92 22.42 -8.48
C LYS A 10 27.63 22.88 -9.18
N LYS A 11 26.49 22.27 -8.94
CA LYS A 11 25.19 22.67 -9.53
C LYS A 11 24.49 23.81 -8.76
N LEU A 12 24.96 24.15 -7.56
CA LEU A 12 24.36 25.20 -6.73
C LEU A 12 25.04 26.58 -6.84
N LYS A 13 26.12 26.72 -7.65
CA LYS A 13 26.84 27.98 -7.80
C LYS A 13 26.83 28.62 -9.20
N SER A 14 26.09 28.08 -10.19
CA SER A 14 26.14 28.58 -11.57
C SER A 14 24.80 29.05 -12.15
N THR A 15 23.84 29.49 -11.33
CA THR A 15 22.61 30.12 -11.82
C THR A 15 22.47 31.54 -11.27
N SER A 16 23.37 32.42 -11.72
CA SER A 16 23.09 33.86 -11.77
C SER A 16 23.64 34.41 -13.10
N ARG A 17 22.72 34.89 -13.95
CA ARG A 17 22.87 35.55 -15.26
C ARG A 17 22.94 34.64 -16.48
N GLN A 18 21.80 34.48 -17.18
CA GLN A 18 21.57 35.13 -18.48
C GLN A 18 20.14 34.88 -18.94
N LYS A 19 19.44 35.92 -19.33
CA LYS A 19 18.22 35.92 -20.13
C LYS A 19 18.60 35.59 -21.57
N ASP A 20 17.89 34.75 -22.24
CA ASP A 20 17.26 34.81 -23.54
C ASP A 20 17.10 33.42 -24.21
N GLY A 21 15.95 33.19 -24.79
CA GLY A 21 15.76 32.37 -25.97
C GLY A 21 15.41 30.89 -25.76
N ASN A 22 14.13 30.59 -25.89
CA ASN A 22 13.53 29.34 -26.43
C ASN A 22 14.31 28.03 -26.24
N SER A 23 13.84 27.17 -25.35
CA SER A 23 13.90 25.73 -25.54
C SER A 23 12.81 25.04 -24.71
N HIS A 24 11.97 24.28 -25.40
CA HIS A 24 10.96 23.41 -24.81
C HIS A 24 11.64 22.40 -23.89
N ALA A 25 11.58 22.63 -22.56
CA ALA A 25 11.85 21.64 -21.55
C ALA A 25 10.51 21.01 -21.16
N LEU A 26 10.35 19.73 -21.50
CA LEU A 26 9.26 18.89 -21.07
C LEU A 26 9.39 18.64 -19.56
N ASP A 27 8.81 19.50 -18.75
CA ASP A 27 8.57 19.23 -17.33
C ASP A 27 7.37 18.29 -17.20
N GLY A 28 7.65 17.00 -17.22
CA GLY A 28 6.69 15.93 -17.00
C GLY A 28 6.35 15.71 -15.52
N HIS A 29 5.78 16.68 -14.86
CA HIS A 29 5.10 16.54 -13.58
C HIS A 29 3.84 17.42 -13.59
N ALA A 30 2.75 16.89 -14.16
CA ALA A 30 1.44 17.41 -13.81
C ALA A 30 1.10 16.94 -12.38
N PHE A 31 1.72 17.57 -11.38
CA PHE A 31 1.04 17.79 -10.13
C PHE A 31 -0.27 18.49 -10.47
N LEU A 32 -1.38 18.02 -9.93
CA LEU A 32 -2.49 18.93 -9.66
C LEU A 32 -1.86 20.03 -8.81
N ALA A 33 -1.59 21.13 -9.47
CA ALA A 33 -0.88 22.24 -8.85
C ALA A 33 -1.71 22.68 -7.65
N ALA A 34 -1.01 23.08 -6.59
CA ALA A 34 -1.58 23.78 -5.45
C ALA A 34 -2.39 25.05 -5.84
N ASN A 35 -2.59 25.31 -7.12
CA ASN A 35 -3.24 26.47 -7.73
C ASN A 35 -4.77 26.37 -7.86
N ASP A 36 -5.37 25.18 -7.67
CA ASP A 36 -6.84 25.05 -7.64
C ASP A 36 -7.44 25.13 -6.22
N MET A 37 -6.63 25.41 -5.22
CA MET A 37 -7.13 25.74 -3.87
C MET A 37 -7.42 27.24 -3.78
N PRO A 38 -8.60 27.64 -3.27
CA PRO A 38 -8.90 29.05 -3.07
C PRO A 38 -7.84 29.71 -2.19
N ALA A 39 -7.31 30.84 -2.65
CA ALA A 39 -6.28 31.62 -1.98
C ALA A 39 -6.64 31.86 -0.51
N GLY A 40 -5.75 31.43 0.43
CA GLY A 40 -5.88 31.69 1.86
C GLY A 40 -5.99 30.48 2.79
N LYS A 41 -5.87 29.21 2.29
CA LYS A 41 -5.90 28.00 3.14
C LYS A 41 -4.53 27.37 3.27
N ASP A 42 -4.20 26.96 4.50
CA ASP A 42 -2.98 26.18 4.81
C ASP A 42 -2.96 24.91 3.93
N PRO A 43 -1.93 24.70 3.06
CA PRO A 43 -1.84 23.54 2.17
C PRO A 43 -1.74 22.21 2.91
N SER A 44 -1.56 22.21 4.23
CA SER A 44 -1.52 21.03 5.10
C SER A 44 -2.91 20.58 5.58
N SER A 45 -4.00 21.29 5.27
CA SER A 45 -5.36 20.95 5.72
C SER A 45 -6.37 20.93 4.59
N LEU A 46 -7.29 19.97 4.63
CA LEU A 46 -8.44 19.86 3.75
C LEU A 46 -9.72 19.89 4.60
N ASN A 47 -10.53 20.93 4.39
CA ASN A 47 -11.84 21.06 5.04
C ASN A 47 -12.92 20.56 4.09
N VAL A 48 -13.56 19.47 4.48
CA VAL A 48 -14.61 18.83 3.68
C VAL A 48 -15.94 19.05 4.38
N LYS A 49 -16.76 19.95 3.81
CA LYS A 49 -18.11 20.25 4.28
C LYS A 49 -19.11 19.88 3.19
N ASN A 50 -20.16 19.16 3.54
CA ASN A 50 -21.34 18.97 2.71
C ASN A 50 -22.43 19.98 3.11
N LYS A 51 -23.26 20.41 2.15
CA LYS A 51 -24.42 21.27 2.41
C LYS A 51 -25.42 20.65 3.39
N LYS A 52 -25.41 19.31 3.54
CA LYS A 52 -26.28 18.54 4.45
C LYS A 52 -25.82 18.52 5.92
N THR A 53 -24.57 18.93 6.22
CA THR A 53 -23.98 18.70 7.57
C THR A 53 -24.48 19.67 8.65
N GLY A 54 -25.22 20.72 8.31
CA GLY A 54 -25.76 21.66 9.27
C GLY A 54 -24.72 22.26 10.23
N ASN A 55 -25.05 22.36 11.52
CA ASN A 55 -24.19 22.89 12.59
C ASN A 55 -23.31 21.82 13.28
N LYS A 56 -23.11 20.61 12.70
CA LYS A 56 -22.27 19.60 13.32
C LYS A 56 -20.79 20.04 13.37
N THR A 57 -20.16 19.81 14.51
CA THR A 57 -18.72 20.05 14.68
C THR A 57 -17.92 19.08 13.81
N PRO A 58 -16.96 19.56 13.00
CA PRO A 58 -16.13 18.68 12.18
C PRO A 58 -15.24 17.79 13.03
N LEU A 59 -15.16 16.50 12.68
CA LEU A 59 -14.16 15.59 13.21
C LEU A 59 -12.78 15.91 12.60
N ARG A 60 -11.78 16.05 13.45
CA ARG A 60 -10.42 16.44 13.09
C ARG A 60 -9.54 15.20 12.98
N ILE A 61 -9.17 14.84 11.78
CA ILE A 61 -8.42 13.61 11.49
C ILE A 61 -7.03 13.95 10.93
N LEU A 62 -5.99 13.40 11.55
CA LEU A 62 -4.62 13.48 11.06
C LEU A 62 -4.31 12.26 10.20
N ILE A 63 -3.91 12.50 8.95
CA ILE A 63 -3.49 11.47 7.99
C ILE A 63 -1.98 11.50 7.87
N LEU A 64 -1.33 10.39 8.22
CA LEU A 64 0.12 10.27 8.15
C LEU A 64 0.56 9.57 6.88
N PHE A 65 1.55 10.14 6.17
CA PHE A 65 2.09 9.64 4.91
C PHE A 65 1.00 9.32 3.87
N GLY A 66 -0.04 10.18 3.80
CA GLY A 66 -1.14 10.03 2.86
C GLY A 66 -0.65 10.00 1.42
N LYS A 67 -1.19 9.08 0.64
CA LYS A 67 -0.92 8.90 -0.80
C LYS A 67 -1.94 9.67 -1.63
N ASP A 68 -1.69 9.76 -2.93
CA ASP A 68 -2.64 10.37 -3.87
C ASP A 68 -4.01 9.64 -3.86
N TRP A 69 -4.01 8.33 -3.69
CA TRP A 69 -5.22 7.52 -3.45
C TRP A 69 -6.07 8.06 -2.29
N ASP A 70 -5.43 8.36 -1.17
CA ASP A 70 -6.14 8.89 0.01
C ASP A 70 -6.71 10.27 -0.29
N ARG A 71 -5.92 11.16 -0.90
CA ARG A 71 -6.36 12.54 -1.21
C ARG A 71 -7.55 12.55 -2.16
N GLU A 72 -7.50 11.74 -3.21
CA GLU A 72 -8.55 11.62 -4.20
C GLU A 72 -9.84 11.00 -3.59
N ALA A 73 -9.71 9.97 -2.74
CA ALA A 73 -10.84 9.39 -2.03
C ALA A 73 -11.51 10.42 -1.10
N LEU A 74 -10.73 11.24 -0.40
CA LEU A 74 -11.26 12.25 0.53
C LEU A 74 -11.99 13.38 -0.17
N GLN A 75 -11.61 13.75 -1.39
CA GLN A 75 -12.34 14.73 -2.18
C GLN A 75 -13.77 14.26 -2.49
N ARG A 76 -13.93 12.97 -2.82
CA ARG A 76 -15.24 12.35 -3.06
C ARG A 76 -16.01 12.09 -1.77
N PHE A 77 -15.32 11.62 -0.74
CA PHE A 77 -15.90 11.29 0.56
C PHE A 77 -16.72 12.44 1.17
N GLY A 78 -16.23 13.67 1.00
CA GLY A 78 -16.89 14.85 1.56
C GLY A 78 -18.22 15.21 0.93
N ALA A 79 -18.48 14.77 -0.31
CA ALA A 79 -19.75 15.03 -0.98
C ALA A 79 -20.88 14.15 -0.44
N ASP A 80 -20.56 12.97 0.08
CA ASP A 80 -21.53 11.93 0.44
C ASP A 80 -21.73 11.77 1.97
N SER A 81 -20.83 12.34 2.79
CA SER A 81 -20.88 12.18 4.26
C SER A 81 -21.83 13.17 4.96
N ASP A 82 -22.65 12.65 5.87
CA ASP A 82 -23.47 13.47 6.79
C ASP A 82 -22.67 14.03 7.98
N GLN A 83 -21.42 13.65 8.13
CA GLN A 83 -20.48 14.13 9.13
C GLN A 83 -19.43 15.03 8.46
N PRO A 84 -19.23 16.29 8.90
CA PRO A 84 -18.16 17.13 8.41
C PRO A 84 -16.81 16.65 8.95
N TYR A 85 -15.75 16.78 8.12
CA TYR A 85 -14.38 16.41 8.47
C TYR A 85 -13.40 17.54 8.20
N LEU A 86 -12.39 17.63 9.05
CA LEU A 86 -11.20 18.46 8.84
C LEU A 86 -9.98 17.54 8.85
N PHE A 87 -9.37 17.37 7.69
CA PHE A 87 -8.19 16.52 7.51
C PHE A 87 -6.91 17.33 7.58
N PHE A 88 -5.94 16.84 8.35
CA PHE A 88 -4.57 17.31 8.39
C PHE A 88 -3.66 16.25 7.77
N PHE A 89 -2.60 16.67 7.11
CA PHE A 89 -1.64 15.77 6.46
C PHE A 89 -0.23 16.03 6.97
N GLU A 90 0.43 14.97 7.41
CA GLU A 90 1.83 14.99 7.84
C GLU A 90 2.60 13.80 7.26
N GLY A 91 3.90 13.99 7.08
CA GLY A 91 4.77 12.98 6.50
C GLY A 91 5.53 13.51 5.28
N PHE A 92 5.94 12.61 4.42
CA PHE A 92 6.65 12.91 3.17
C PHE A 92 6.52 11.74 2.20
N GLU A 93 6.68 12.04 0.90
CA GLU A 93 6.67 11.01 -0.15
C GLU A 93 8.01 10.26 -0.18
N LEU A 94 7.94 8.93 -0.07
CA LEU A 94 9.14 8.08 0.07
C LEU A 94 9.83 7.77 -1.26
N PHE A 95 9.08 7.78 -2.34
CA PHE A 95 9.56 7.29 -3.64
C PHE A 95 9.79 8.40 -4.68
N SER A 96 9.47 9.65 -4.32
CA SER A 96 9.60 10.81 -5.20
C SER A 96 10.67 11.80 -4.70
N PHE A 97 11.53 12.24 -5.60
CA PHE A 97 12.49 13.33 -5.34
C PHE A 97 11.78 14.70 -5.44
N PRO A 98 12.10 15.68 -4.61
CA PRO A 98 13.12 15.71 -3.54
C PRO A 98 12.62 15.19 -2.19
N SER A 99 11.36 14.85 -2.04
CA SER A 99 10.72 14.47 -0.76
C SER A 99 11.42 13.29 -0.06
N ASN A 100 11.87 12.31 -0.84
CA ASN A 100 12.54 11.10 -0.33
C ASN A 100 13.90 11.36 0.33
N THR A 101 14.51 12.53 0.13
CA THR A 101 15.77 12.90 0.83
C THR A 101 15.59 12.98 2.35
N ARG A 102 14.35 13.22 2.81
CA ARG A 102 14.01 13.23 4.24
C ARG A 102 14.26 11.88 4.91
N LEU A 103 14.27 10.76 4.15
CA LEU A 103 14.59 9.43 4.66
C LEU A 103 15.98 9.37 5.30
N LEU A 104 16.95 10.13 4.80
CA LEU A 104 18.33 10.13 5.29
C LEU A 104 18.44 10.53 6.77
N THR A 105 17.59 11.45 7.20
CA THR A 105 17.58 11.99 8.57
C THR A 105 16.35 11.58 9.37
N PHE A 106 15.44 10.79 8.78
CA PHE A 106 14.20 10.42 9.44
C PHE A 106 14.46 9.57 10.69
N ASN A 107 13.83 9.98 11.80
CA ASN A 107 13.82 9.28 13.06
C ASN A 107 12.37 9.19 13.54
N ILE A 108 11.87 7.99 13.75
CA ILE A 108 10.46 7.76 14.06
C ILE A 108 10.05 8.42 15.40
N TRP A 109 10.89 8.38 16.41
CA TRP A 109 10.58 8.93 17.73
C TRP A 109 10.53 10.46 17.73
N ARG A 110 11.48 11.10 17.03
CA ARG A 110 11.49 12.56 16.85
C ARG A 110 10.26 13.01 16.06
N PHE A 111 9.87 12.24 15.05
CA PHE A 111 8.70 12.54 14.24
C PHE A 111 7.41 12.45 15.08
N VAL A 112 7.21 11.33 15.79
CA VAL A 112 6.01 11.13 16.63
C VAL A 112 5.96 12.16 17.76
N HIS A 113 7.07 12.46 18.44
CA HIS A 113 7.11 13.49 19.49
C HIS A 113 6.78 14.90 18.99
N LYS A 114 7.29 15.26 17.79
CA LYS A 114 6.93 16.52 17.13
C LYS A 114 5.41 16.62 16.89
N LEU A 115 4.80 15.54 16.39
CA LEU A 115 3.36 15.49 16.11
C LEU A 115 2.52 15.51 17.40
N GLU A 116 2.95 14.77 18.43
CA GLU A 116 2.32 14.80 19.76
C GLU A 116 2.20 16.25 20.26
N ARG A 117 3.31 17.00 20.29
CA ARG A 117 3.31 18.41 20.72
C ARG A 117 2.44 19.32 19.85
N ARG A 118 2.38 19.04 18.53
CA ARG A 118 1.62 19.86 17.59
C ARG A 118 0.12 19.61 17.66
N TYR A 119 -0.31 18.36 17.88
CA TYR A 119 -1.68 17.92 17.71
C TYR A 119 -2.39 17.49 19.02
N ALA A 120 -1.73 17.50 20.17
CA ALA A 120 -2.37 17.22 21.45
C ALA A 120 -3.61 18.10 21.66
N GLY A 121 -4.78 17.48 21.88
CA GLY A 121 -6.09 18.14 22.04
C GLY A 121 -6.65 18.79 20.75
N LYS A 122 -5.98 18.67 19.62
CA LYS A 122 -6.37 19.32 18.35
C LYS A 122 -6.90 18.36 17.30
N ILE A 123 -6.80 17.06 17.52
CA ILE A 123 -7.33 16.02 16.63
C ILE A 123 -8.16 15.02 17.41
N ASP A 124 -9.10 14.39 16.72
CA ASP A 124 -10.02 13.41 17.27
C ASP A 124 -9.64 11.99 16.85
N GLY A 125 -8.79 11.85 15.80
CA GLY A 125 -8.29 10.59 15.31
C GLY A 125 -7.03 10.74 14.49
N VAL A 126 -6.24 9.64 14.37
CA VAL A 126 -5.07 9.55 13.50
C VAL A 126 -5.12 8.26 12.71
N VAL A 127 -4.87 8.33 11.40
CA VAL A 127 -4.89 7.18 10.49
C VAL A 127 -3.71 7.21 9.54
N SER A 128 -3.34 6.05 9.04
CA SER A 128 -2.42 5.93 7.92
C SER A 128 -2.64 4.62 7.16
N ASN A 129 -2.73 4.73 5.84
CA ASN A 129 -2.76 3.59 4.91
C ASN A 129 -1.37 3.33 4.29
N ASN A 130 -0.32 3.96 4.83
CA ASN A 130 1.06 3.75 4.39
C ASN A 130 1.70 2.62 5.19
N GLU A 131 2.02 1.51 4.50
CA GLU A 131 2.60 0.31 5.09
C GLU A 131 4.05 0.51 5.58
N GLN A 132 4.82 1.38 4.91
CA GLN A 132 6.26 1.48 5.21
C GLN A 132 6.53 2.07 6.60
N PHE A 133 5.96 3.24 6.91
CA PHE A 133 6.15 3.92 8.19
C PHE A 133 4.84 4.42 8.80
N GLY A 134 3.88 4.74 7.95
CA GLY A 134 2.73 5.53 8.35
C GLY A 134 1.85 4.82 9.38
N SER A 135 1.48 3.57 9.17
CA SER A 135 0.65 2.80 10.11
C SER A 135 1.31 2.67 11.48
N LEU A 136 2.64 2.44 11.53
CA LEU A 136 3.39 2.41 12.79
C LEU A 136 3.44 3.79 13.47
N CYS A 137 3.71 4.86 12.70
CA CYS A 137 3.69 6.23 13.25
C CYS A 137 2.30 6.63 13.76
N ALA A 138 1.23 6.24 13.04
CA ALA A 138 -0.14 6.51 13.45
C ALA A 138 -0.48 5.79 14.76
N SER A 139 -0.10 4.53 14.88
CA SER A 139 -0.28 3.75 16.10
C SER A 139 0.47 4.34 17.30
N LEU A 140 1.77 4.66 17.14
CA LEU A 140 2.58 5.29 18.17
C LEU A 140 2.00 6.63 18.62
N LEU A 141 1.50 7.44 17.68
CA LEU A 141 0.90 8.73 18.00
C LEU A 141 -0.46 8.56 18.68
N ALA A 142 -1.28 7.60 18.23
CA ALA A 142 -2.56 7.30 18.85
C ALA A 142 -2.39 6.88 20.32
N GLU A 143 -1.44 6.00 20.62
CA GLU A 143 -1.13 5.60 22.01
C GLU A 143 -0.73 6.81 22.87
N ARG A 144 0.14 7.70 22.38
CA ARG A 144 0.59 8.89 23.13
C ARG A 144 -0.52 9.92 23.37
N LEU A 145 -1.45 10.02 22.44
CA LEU A 145 -2.60 10.96 22.54
C LEU A 145 -3.85 10.31 23.16
N THR A 146 -3.77 9.03 23.57
CA THR A 146 -4.89 8.24 24.11
C THR A 146 -6.07 8.18 23.12
N LEU A 147 -5.75 8.13 21.82
CA LEU A 147 -6.70 7.97 20.73
C LEU A 147 -6.88 6.49 20.36
N PRO A 148 -8.02 6.10 19.77
CA PRO A 148 -8.20 4.73 19.27
C PRO A 148 -7.21 4.39 18.16
N GLY A 149 -6.82 3.12 18.09
CA GLY A 149 -5.94 2.61 17.04
C GLY A 149 -5.44 1.19 17.33
N VAL A 150 -4.72 0.64 16.38
CA VAL A 150 -4.02 -0.63 16.56
C VAL A 150 -2.83 -0.42 17.49
N ALA A 151 -2.59 -1.33 18.44
CA ALA A 151 -1.43 -1.24 19.32
C ALA A 151 -0.10 -1.30 18.54
N ALA A 152 0.87 -0.44 18.87
CA ALA A 152 2.15 -0.36 18.16
C ALA A 152 2.92 -1.67 18.17
N LYS A 153 2.89 -2.43 19.28
CA LYS A 153 3.47 -3.77 19.35
C LYS A 153 2.81 -4.76 18.40
N CYS A 154 1.50 -4.65 18.18
CA CYS A 154 0.78 -5.45 17.21
C CYS A 154 1.19 -5.08 15.78
N ILE A 155 1.25 -3.78 15.43
CA ILE A 155 1.76 -3.30 14.14
C ILE A 155 3.15 -3.87 13.85
N LEU A 156 4.07 -3.79 14.81
CA LEU A 156 5.42 -4.32 14.66
C LEU A 156 5.42 -5.83 14.39
N THR A 157 4.59 -6.58 15.11
CA THR A 157 4.48 -8.03 14.91
C THR A 157 3.91 -8.38 13.52
N CYS A 158 2.83 -7.72 13.09
CA CYS A 158 2.24 -7.94 11.76
C CYS A 158 3.23 -7.60 10.65
N GLN A 159 3.91 -6.47 10.74
CA GLN A 159 4.82 -5.98 9.71
C GLN A 159 6.18 -6.68 9.67
N HIS A 160 6.55 -7.43 10.69
CA HIS A 160 7.75 -8.26 10.72
C HIS A 160 7.37 -9.69 10.33
N LYS A 161 7.45 -10.02 9.04
CA LYS A 161 6.94 -11.29 8.48
C LYS A 161 7.36 -12.53 9.28
N TYR A 162 8.61 -12.59 9.72
CA TYR A 162 9.11 -13.72 10.52
C TYR A 162 8.41 -13.80 11.89
N LEU A 163 8.25 -12.68 12.61
CA LEU A 163 7.55 -12.69 13.91
C LEU A 163 6.07 -13.07 13.77
N ALA A 164 5.42 -12.55 12.72
CA ALA A 164 4.05 -12.94 12.40
C ALA A 164 3.96 -14.46 12.18
N ARG A 165 4.90 -15.03 11.38
CA ARG A 165 4.97 -16.47 11.12
C ARG A 165 5.18 -17.28 12.39
N GLN A 166 6.16 -16.90 13.23
CA GLN A 166 6.43 -17.60 14.49
C GLN A 166 5.19 -17.62 15.39
N LYS A 167 4.55 -16.48 15.56
CA LYS A 167 3.41 -16.35 16.45
C LYS A 167 2.20 -17.15 15.95
N ILE A 168 1.91 -17.07 14.65
CA ILE A 168 0.80 -17.78 14.03
C ILE A 168 1.07 -19.28 13.98
N ALA A 169 2.30 -19.72 13.64
CA ALA A 169 2.66 -21.13 13.58
C ALA A 169 2.52 -21.85 14.92
N ALA A 170 2.71 -21.16 16.03
CA ALA A 170 2.55 -21.74 17.37
C ALA A 170 1.10 -22.14 17.68
N ALA A 171 0.13 -21.43 17.13
CA ALA A 171 -1.30 -21.66 17.37
C ALA A 171 -2.02 -22.33 16.19
N ILE A 172 -1.59 -22.03 14.95
CA ILE A 172 -2.23 -22.44 13.71
C ILE A 172 -1.14 -22.86 12.71
N PRO A 173 -0.42 -23.98 12.96
CA PRO A 173 0.71 -24.39 12.12
C PRO A 173 0.29 -24.65 10.65
N GLU A 174 -0.94 -25.10 10.42
CA GLU A 174 -1.47 -25.32 9.08
C GLU A 174 -1.66 -24.01 8.27
N ALA A 175 -1.73 -22.85 8.93
CA ALA A 175 -1.91 -21.57 8.25
C ALA A 175 -0.62 -21.01 7.63
N VAL A 176 0.55 -21.53 7.96
CA VAL A 176 1.84 -20.99 7.51
C VAL A 176 2.62 -21.99 6.67
N PRO A 177 3.41 -21.51 5.66
CA PRO A 177 4.38 -22.37 5.00
C PRO A 177 5.53 -22.74 5.96
N GLN A 178 6.40 -23.68 5.57
CA GLN A 178 7.69 -23.81 6.22
C GLN A 178 8.49 -22.52 6.02
N PHE A 179 9.16 -22.02 7.03
CA PHE A 179 9.88 -20.76 6.96
C PHE A 179 11.18 -20.78 7.79
N ALA A 180 12.15 -20.00 7.31
CA ALA A 180 13.41 -19.75 8.00
C ALA A 180 13.85 -18.30 7.78
N ILE A 181 14.61 -17.77 8.74
CA ILE A 181 15.19 -16.43 8.63
C ILE A 181 16.69 -16.53 8.38
N PHE A 182 17.25 -15.61 7.60
CA PHE A 182 18.69 -15.50 7.39
C PHE A 182 19.12 -14.05 7.17
N PRO A 183 20.35 -13.68 7.58
CA PRO A 183 20.87 -12.35 7.36
C PRO A 183 21.25 -12.13 5.89
N TYR A 184 21.38 -10.88 5.47
CA TYR A 184 22.02 -10.53 4.21
C TYR A 184 23.07 -9.42 4.42
N PRO A 185 24.21 -9.46 3.70
CA PRO A 185 24.56 -10.49 2.72
C PRO A 185 24.73 -11.88 3.35
N LEU A 186 24.34 -12.92 2.58
CA LEU A 186 24.60 -14.31 2.92
C LEU A 186 26.01 -14.67 2.45
N ILE A 187 26.79 -15.34 3.28
CA ILE A 187 28.11 -15.84 2.89
C ILE A 187 27.90 -17.03 1.93
N PRO A 188 28.62 -17.12 0.79
CA PRO A 188 28.42 -18.19 -0.21
C PRO A 188 28.51 -19.63 0.35
N THR A 189 29.23 -19.83 1.43
CA THR A 189 29.41 -21.13 2.12
C THR A 189 28.37 -21.42 3.18
N ASP A 190 27.53 -20.45 3.55
CA ASP A 190 26.50 -20.66 4.57
C ASP A 190 25.48 -21.71 4.11
N PRO A 191 24.91 -22.51 5.02
CA PRO A 191 23.84 -23.42 4.68
C PRO A 191 22.62 -22.68 4.13
N LEU A 192 21.90 -23.35 3.22
CA LEU A 192 20.64 -22.81 2.72
C LEU A 192 19.59 -22.79 3.84
N PRO A 193 18.76 -21.74 3.90
CA PRO A 193 17.74 -21.62 4.93
C PRO A 193 16.64 -22.68 4.85
N LEU A 194 16.35 -23.17 3.62
CA LEU A 194 15.38 -24.22 3.30
C LEU A 194 15.85 -25.03 2.10
N PRO A 195 15.33 -26.27 1.91
CA PRO A 195 15.49 -27.00 0.63
C PRO A 195 14.94 -26.19 -0.54
N MET A 196 15.64 -26.22 -1.68
CA MET A 196 15.18 -25.57 -2.92
C MET A 196 14.13 -26.43 -3.65
N PRO A 197 13.19 -25.79 -4.39
CA PRO A 197 13.01 -24.35 -4.53
C PRO A 197 12.31 -23.73 -3.31
N PHE A 198 12.58 -22.46 -3.02
CA PHE A 198 11.91 -21.69 -1.97
C PHE A 198 11.70 -20.24 -2.39
N PHE A 199 10.76 -19.56 -1.74
CA PHE A 199 10.49 -18.14 -1.96
C PHE A 199 11.21 -17.29 -0.93
N VAL A 200 11.87 -16.21 -1.35
CA VAL A 200 12.52 -15.25 -0.44
C VAL A 200 11.86 -13.89 -0.50
N LYS A 201 11.83 -13.19 0.61
CA LYS A 201 11.43 -11.79 0.71
C LYS A 201 12.07 -11.14 1.95
N PRO A 202 12.28 -9.81 1.98
CA PRO A 202 12.72 -9.14 3.21
C PRO A 202 11.67 -9.30 4.31
N VAL A 203 12.10 -9.46 5.55
CA VAL A 203 11.17 -9.53 6.71
C VAL A 203 10.33 -8.26 6.87
N LYS A 204 10.86 -7.11 6.44
CA LYS A 204 10.14 -5.83 6.36
C LYS A 204 10.37 -5.19 4.99
N ALA A 205 9.38 -5.30 4.13
CA ALA A 205 9.31 -4.61 2.84
C ALA A 205 7.85 -4.45 2.43
N THR A 206 7.62 -3.57 1.46
CA THR A 206 6.33 -3.31 0.83
C THR A 206 6.47 -3.44 -0.69
N PHE A 207 5.37 -3.66 -1.41
CA PHE A 207 5.32 -3.73 -2.87
C PHE A 207 6.17 -4.85 -3.49
N SER A 208 6.27 -6.01 -2.84
CA SER A 208 7.03 -7.18 -3.32
C SER A 208 8.50 -6.89 -3.68
N VAL A 209 9.10 -5.85 -3.07
CA VAL A 209 10.51 -5.50 -3.30
C VAL A 209 11.40 -6.64 -2.85
N LEU A 210 12.28 -7.13 -3.75
CA LEU A 210 13.21 -8.25 -3.53
C LEU A 210 12.52 -9.59 -3.20
N ALA A 211 11.24 -9.73 -3.53
CA ALA A 211 10.48 -10.97 -3.38
C ALA A 211 10.66 -11.85 -4.64
N ARG A 212 11.19 -13.07 -4.51
CA ARG A 212 11.48 -13.96 -5.64
C ARG A 212 11.46 -15.43 -5.26
N ALA A 213 11.10 -16.28 -6.24
CA ALA A 213 11.39 -17.70 -6.20
C ALA A 213 12.88 -17.93 -6.43
N ILE A 214 13.47 -18.89 -5.72
CA ILE A 214 14.90 -19.26 -5.77
C ILE A 214 14.99 -20.74 -6.06
N ASP A 215 15.51 -21.07 -7.25
CA ASP A 215 15.63 -22.44 -7.72
C ASP A 215 17.06 -23.00 -7.52
N ASN A 216 18.04 -22.11 -7.35
CA ASN A 216 19.43 -22.50 -7.13
C ASN A 216 20.21 -21.44 -6.36
N ARG A 217 21.35 -21.84 -5.80
CA ARG A 217 22.23 -20.95 -5.02
C ARG A 217 22.73 -19.75 -5.83
N GLY A 218 22.98 -19.91 -7.11
CA GLY A 218 23.44 -18.82 -7.97
C GLY A 218 22.39 -17.68 -8.04
N ALA A 219 21.13 -18.04 -8.20
CA ALA A 219 20.02 -17.10 -8.19
C ALA A 219 19.90 -16.36 -6.84
N LEU A 220 20.09 -17.08 -5.71
CA LEU A 220 20.10 -16.46 -4.39
C LEU A 220 21.25 -15.46 -4.23
N ASN A 221 22.46 -15.85 -4.61
CA ASN A 221 23.63 -14.97 -4.54
C ASN A 221 23.44 -13.72 -5.40
N GLN A 222 22.91 -13.87 -6.61
CA GLN A 222 22.62 -12.74 -7.51
C GLN A 222 21.56 -11.79 -6.93
N LEU A 223 20.52 -12.31 -6.29
CA LEU A 223 19.50 -11.51 -5.62
C LEU A 223 20.10 -10.67 -4.48
N LEU A 224 21.05 -11.24 -3.73
CA LEU A 224 21.65 -10.62 -2.54
C LEU A 224 22.93 -9.82 -2.85
N ASP A 225 23.35 -9.75 -4.11
CA ASP A 225 24.48 -8.92 -4.56
C ASP A 225 24.07 -7.45 -4.63
N PHE A 226 24.17 -6.80 -3.48
CA PHE A 226 23.86 -5.38 -3.34
C PHE A 226 25.11 -4.52 -3.42
N ALA A 227 25.06 -3.52 -4.28
CA ALA A 227 26.08 -2.48 -4.26
C ALA A 227 26.06 -1.73 -2.90
N PRO A 228 27.19 -1.14 -2.44
CA PRO A 228 27.26 -0.45 -1.16
C PRO A 228 26.21 0.63 -0.96
N TRP A 229 25.83 1.35 -2.01
CA TRP A 229 24.79 2.37 -1.95
C TRP A 229 23.37 1.75 -1.81
N GLU A 230 23.12 0.58 -2.39
CA GLU A 230 21.84 -0.15 -2.24
C GLU A 230 21.69 -0.64 -0.80
N THR A 231 22.74 -1.26 -0.25
CA THR A 231 22.79 -1.67 1.16
C THR A 231 22.57 -0.48 2.10
N PHE A 232 23.19 0.67 1.81
CA PHE A 232 22.94 1.89 2.56
C PHE A 232 21.47 2.33 2.50
N LEU A 233 20.86 2.32 1.31
CA LEU A 233 19.47 2.70 1.13
C LEU A 233 18.52 1.74 1.85
N ILE A 234 18.73 0.44 1.73
CA ILE A 234 17.94 -0.59 2.42
C ILE A 234 18.03 -0.37 3.94
N LYS A 235 19.23 -0.15 4.48
CA LYS A 235 19.42 0.17 5.91
C LYS A 235 18.63 1.40 6.34
N ARG A 236 18.56 2.44 5.50
CA ARG A 236 17.77 3.63 5.80
C ARG A 236 16.27 3.37 5.75
N LEU A 237 15.80 2.54 4.84
CA LEU A 237 14.38 2.18 4.71
C LEU A 237 13.86 1.37 5.90
N VAL A 238 14.67 0.53 6.53
CA VAL A 238 14.25 -0.28 7.69
C VAL A 238 14.59 0.35 9.03
N ARG A 239 15.46 1.36 9.06
CA ARG A 239 15.92 2.01 10.31
C ARG A 239 14.78 2.50 11.21
N PRO A 240 13.76 3.21 10.73
CA PRO A 240 12.66 3.68 11.59
C PRO A 240 11.91 2.53 12.26
N PHE A 241 11.71 1.42 11.53
CA PHE A 241 11.11 0.22 12.07
C PHE A 241 11.98 -0.40 13.16
N ASN A 242 13.29 -0.55 12.92
CA ASN A 242 14.23 -1.08 13.89
C ASN A 242 14.34 -0.21 15.16
N GLN A 243 14.23 1.12 15.04
CA GLN A 243 14.18 2.00 16.19
C GLN A 243 12.96 1.72 17.09
N ALA A 244 11.81 1.43 16.50
CA ALA A 244 10.62 1.05 17.25
C ALA A 244 10.73 -0.37 17.83
N MET A 245 11.27 -1.33 17.05
CA MET A 245 11.53 -2.70 17.52
C MET A 245 12.43 -2.69 18.75
N GLN A 246 13.55 -1.99 18.70
CA GLN A 246 14.52 -1.91 19.80
C GLN A 246 13.88 -1.42 21.12
N GLN A 247 12.94 -0.49 21.03
CA GLN A 247 12.29 0.08 22.22
C GLN A 247 11.08 -0.73 22.70
N LEU A 248 10.26 -1.24 21.78
CA LEU A 248 8.97 -1.86 22.11
C LEU A 248 9.03 -3.38 22.13
N ARG A 249 10.00 -3.97 21.43
CA ARG A 249 10.22 -5.42 21.33
C ARG A 249 11.70 -5.78 21.53
N PRO A 250 12.30 -5.38 22.68
CA PRO A 250 13.69 -5.72 23.00
C PRO A 250 13.90 -7.23 23.18
N ASP A 251 12.82 -7.98 23.36
CA ASP A 251 12.77 -9.45 23.41
C ASP A 251 13.10 -10.12 22.06
N VAL A 252 13.05 -9.37 20.95
CA VAL A 252 13.26 -9.89 19.61
C VAL A 252 14.67 -9.58 19.12
N ALA A 253 15.52 -10.60 19.00
CA ALA A 253 16.88 -10.46 18.47
C ALA A 253 16.92 -10.15 16.96
N ALA A 254 15.98 -10.71 16.20
CA ALA A 254 15.90 -10.50 14.76
C ALA A 254 15.33 -9.11 14.43
N ASN A 255 16.16 -8.25 13.85
CA ASN A 255 15.72 -6.94 13.35
C ASN A 255 15.21 -7.03 11.88
N ALA A 256 14.77 -5.92 11.33
CA ALA A 256 14.25 -5.88 9.95
C ALA A 256 15.34 -5.98 8.86
N HIS A 257 16.58 -6.27 9.21
CA HIS A 257 17.72 -6.45 8.28
C HIS A 257 17.97 -7.93 7.97
N TYR A 258 16.89 -8.70 7.82
CA TYR A 258 16.90 -10.11 7.49
C TYR A 258 15.99 -10.40 6.31
N MET A 259 16.28 -11.50 5.64
CA MET A 259 15.36 -12.13 4.68
C MET A 259 14.62 -13.28 5.38
N ILE A 260 13.41 -13.55 4.91
CA ILE A 260 12.68 -14.77 5.22
C ILE A 260 12.64 -15.64 3.98
N ALA A 261 12.98 -16.93 4.12
CA ALA A 261 12.72 -17.97 3.14
C ALA A 261 11.45 -18.69 3.54
N GLU A 262 10.62 -19.02 2.58
CA GLU A 262 9.36 -19.77 2.75
C GLU A 262 9.27 -20.88 1.71
N SER A 263 8.70 -22.04 2.06
CA SER A 263 8.40 -23.07 1.07
C SER A 263 7.49 -22.49 -0.01
N MET A 264 7.66 -22.94 -1.25
CA MET A 264 6.82 -22.50 -2.36
C MET A 264 5.34 -22.76 -2.07
N LEU A 265 4.50 -21.78 -2.37
CA LEU A 265 3.05 -21.91 -2.31
C LEU A 265 2.51 -22.08 -3.73
N SER A 266 1.53 -22.96 -3.88
CA SER A 266 0.80 -23.20 -5.13
C SER A 266 -0.64 -22.68 -5.03
N GLY A 267 -1.32 -22.63 -6.17
CA GLY A 267 -2.71 -22.22 -6.25
C GLY A 267 -2.90 -20.73 -6.55
N VAL A 268 -3.98 -20.14 -6.01
CA VAL A 268 -4.40 -18.77 -6.28
C VAL A 268 -4.15 -17.87 -5.07
N GLN A 269 -3.75 -16.63 -5.31
CA GLN A 269 -3.62 -15.65 -4.25
C GLN A 269 -4.94 -14.92 -4.03
N LEU A 270 -5.30 -14.77 -2.77
CA LEU A 270 -6.53 -14.16 -2.30
C LEU A 270 -6.21 -13.06 -1.30
N ASN A 271 -7.04 -12.04 -1.29
CA ASN A 271 -6.92 -10.91 -0.38
C ASN A 271 -8.21 -10.74 0.40
N VAL A 272 -8.11 -10.55 1.70
CA VAL A 272 -9.21 -10.31 2.62
C VAL A 272 -9.05 -8.95 3.26
N ASP A 273 -10.03 -8.07 3.08
CA ASP A 273 -10.12 -6.80 3.77
C ASP A 273 -11.22 -6.82 4.82
N GLY A 274 -10.99 -6.10 5.90
CA GLY A 274 -11.96 -5.98 6.97
C GLY A 274 -11.51 -5.01 8.07
N TYR A 275 -12.21 -5.09 9.18
CA TYR A 275 -11.85 -4.35 10.40
C TYR A 275 -12.14 -5.17 11.65
N VAL A 276 -11.48 -4.79 12.73
CA VAL A 276 -11.80 -5.24 14.08
C VAL A 276 -12.21 -4.03 14.91
N ARG A 277 -13.31 -4.15 15.63
CA ARG A 277 -13.77 -3.16 16.63
C ARG A 277 -13.95 -3.85 17.96
N ASP A 278 -13.13 -3.46 18.93
CA ASP A 278 -13.18 -3.97 20.31
C ASP A 278 -13.10 -5.51 20.38
N GLY A 279 -12.32 -6.10 19.45
CA GLY A 279 -12.11 -7.53 19.33
C GLY A 279 -13.14 -8.28 18.47
N GLN A 280 -14.17 -7.60 17.96
CA GLN A 280 -15.12 -8.18 17.03
C GLN A 280 -14.70 -7.89 15.58
N MET A 281 -14.49 -8.94 14.79
CA MET A 281 -14.08 -8.84 13.39
C MET A 281 -15.30 -8.73 12.46
N THR A 282 -15.13 -7.95 11.39
CA THR A 282 -16.06 -7.89 10.26
C THR A 282 -15.27 -7.84 8.96
N LEU A 283 -15.60 -8.69 8.00
CA LEU A 283 -15.00 -8.67 6.67
C LEU A 283 -15.74 -7.70 5.74
N PHE A 284 -15.01 -7.04 4.85
CA PHE A 284 -15.58 -6.35 3.70
C PHE A 284 -15.85 -7.31 2.55
N GLY A 285 -14.93 -8.23 2.30
CA GLY A 285 -15.03 -9.26 1.28
C GLY A 285 -13.70 -9.90 0.92
N LEU A 286 -13.78 -10.84 0.00
CA LEU A 286 -12.68 -11.60 -0.55
C LEU A 286 -12.40 -11.15 -1.98
N VAL A 287 -11.14 -10.88 -2.31
CA VAL A 287 -10.66 -10.38 -3.59
C VAL A 287 -9.69 -11.38 -4.21
N ASP A 288 -9.84 -11.68 -5.49
CA ASP A 288 -8.84 -12.48 -6.23
C ASP A 288 -7.64 -11.60 -6.60
N GLU A 289 -6.44 -12.10 -6.39
CA GLU A 289 -5.18 -11.50 -6.83
C GLU A 289 -4.61 -12.28 -8.00
N ILE A 290 -4.78 -11.77 -9.20
CA ILE A 290 -4.42 -12.44 -10.45
C ILE A 290 -3.07 -11.90 -10.92
N MET A 291 -2.14 -12.80 -11.22
CA MET A 291 -0.78 -12.47 -11.68
C MET A 291 -0.67 -12.45 -13.19
N TYR A 292 0.30 -11.72 -13.72
CA TYR A 292 0.75 -11.89 -15.11
C TYR A 292 1.26 -13.32 -15.32
N PRO A 293 0.88 -13.99 -16.42
CA PRO A 293 1.27 -15.38 -16.68
C PRO A 293 2.78 -15.60 -16.54
N GLY A 294 3.17 -16.63 -15.82
CA GLY A 294 4.58 -16.98 -15.60
C GLY A 294 5.36 -16.01 -14.71
N THR A 295 4.70 -15.11 -14.00
CA THR A 295 5.33 -14.11 -13.11
C THR A 295 4.69 -14.08 -11.73
N HIS A 296 5.33 -13.35 -10.79
CA HIS A 296 4.74 -12.97 -9.49
C HIS A 296 4.30 -11.51 -9.46
N ALA A 297 4.06 -10.89 -10.61
CA ALA A 297 3.63 -9.50 -10.71
C ALA A 297 2.10 -9.44 -10.87
N PHE A 298 1.46 -8.65 -10.03
CA PHE A 298 0.00 -8.47 -10.08
C PHE A 298 -0.44 -7.88 -11.42
N LEU A 299 -1.43 -8.53 -12.02
CA LEU A 299 -2.14 -8.13 -13.21
C LEU A 299 -3.46 -7.45 -12.86
N ARG A 300 -4.23 -8.07 -11.98
CA ARG A 300 -5.58 -7.63 -11.63
C ARG A 300 -5.97 -8.07 -10.22
N PHE A 301 -6.69 -7.21 -9.53
CA PHE A 301 -7.45 -7.55 -8.32
C PHE A 301 -8.92 -7.55 -8.71
N ALA A 302 -9.65 -8.64 -8.44
CA ALA A 302 -11.04 -8.80 -8.86
C ALA A 302 -11.97 -9.04 -7.67
N TYR A 303 -13.09 -8.33 -7.62
CA TYR A 303 -14.09 -8.41 -6.56
C TYR A 303 -15.51 -8.50 -7.13
N PRO A 304 -16.38 -9.33 -6.54
CA PRO A 304 -16.10 -10.34 -5.52
C PRO A 304 -15.22 -11.46 -6.05
N SER A 305 -14.50 -12.14 -5.15
CA SER A 305 -13.73 -13.32 -5.51
C SER A 305 -14.60 -14.41 -6.08
N ARG A 306 -14.13 -15.11 -7.11
CA ARG A 306 -14.79 -16.33 -7.64
C ARG A 306 -14.87 -17.45 -6.61
N TRP A 307 -14.04 -17.41 -5.57
CA TRP A 307 -13.99 -18.39 -4.49
C TRP A 307 -14.86 -18.01 -3.29
N GLN A 308 -15.56 -16.87 -3.33
CA GLN A 308 -16.24 -16.32 -2.17
C GLN A 308 -17.25 -17.33 -1.58
N SER A 309 -18.11 -17.91 -2.39
CA SER A 309 -19.13 -18.86 -1.90
C SER A 309 -18.54 -20.14 -1.29
N GLN A 310 -17.37 -20.58 -1.79
CA GLN A 310 -16.72 -21.82 -1.36
C GLN A 310 -15.82 -21.62 -0.14
N LEU A 311 -15.11 -20.48 -0.07
CA LEU A 311 -14.04 -20.27 0.91
C LEU A 311 -14.39 -19.23 1.97
N GLN A 312 -15.46 -18.46 1.83
CA GLN A 312 -15.73 -17.32 2.71
C GLN A 312 -15.68 -17.72 4.19
N GLN A 313 -16.42 -18.74 4.59
CA GLN A 313 -16.49 -19.18 5.99
C GLN A 313 -15.12 -19.63 6.52
N ARG A 314 -14.35 -20.37 5.71
CA ARG A 314 -13.02 -20.87 6.08
C ARG A 314 -12.00 -19.74 6.22
N VAL A 315 -12.02 -18.80 5.27
CA VAL A 315 -11.17 -17.60 5.30
C VAL A 315 -11.52 -16.73 6.49
N GLU A 316 -12.81 -16.56 6.79
CA GLU A 316 -13.29 -15.81 7.95
C GLU A 316 -12.78 -16.43 9.26
N GLN A 317 -12.98 -17.73 9.47
CA GLN A 317 -12.48 -18.45 10.65
C GLN A 317 -10.97 -18.39 10.79
N MET A 318 -10.22 -18.56 9.69
CA MET A 318 -8.76 -18.48 9.69
C MET A 318 -8.30 -17.06 10.02
N THR A 319 -8.93 -16.04 9.44
CA THR A 319 -8.63 -14.63 9.68
C THR A 319 -8.87 -14.25 11.14
N GLU A 320 -10.00 -14.68 11.71
CA GLU A 320 -10.34 -14.43 13.12
C GLU A 320 -9.28 -15.01 14.06
N LYS A 321 -8.89 -16.27 13.84
CA LYS A 321 -7.83 -16.92 14.62
C LYS A 321 -6.49 -16.18 14.49
N ILE A 322 -6.09 -15.82 13.28
CA ILE A 322 -4.85 -15.08 13.02
C ILE A 322 -4.85 -13.73 13.75
N LEU A 323 -5.94 -12.96 13.65
CA LEU A 323 -6.05 -11.65 14.29
C LEU A 323 -6.06 -11.77 15.83
N ALA A 324 -6.72 -12.80 16.36
CA ALA A 324 -6.70 -13.09 17.80
C ALA A 324 -5.28 -13.39 18.29
N GLU A 325 -4.53 -14.27 17.60
CA GLU A 325 -3.14 -14.58 17.92
C GLU A 325 -2.22 -13.36 17.85
N LEU A 326 -2.43 -12.48 16.88
CA LEU A 326 -1.67 -11.25 16.76
C LEU A 326 -2.08 -10.18 17.80
N ASN A 327 -3.12 -10.44 18.59
CA ASN A 327 -3.75 -9.48 19.49
C ASN A 327 -4.22 -8.20 18.76
N TYR A 328 -4.80 -8.38 17.56
CA TYR A 328 -5.34 -7.31 16.75
C TYR A 328 -6.76 -6.99 17.20
N ARG A 329 -6.92 -5.95 18.02
CA ARG A 329 -8.18 -5.68 18.73
C ARG A 329 -9.00 -4.55 18.13
N HIS A 330 -8.41 -3.69 17.29
CA HIS A 330 -9.08 -2.49 16.78
C HIS A 330 -8.38 -1.97 15.51
N GLY A 331 -9.13 -1.57 14.49
CA GLY A 331 -8.61 -1.00 13.24
C GLY A 331 -8.90 -1.82 11.99
N CYS A 332 -8.65 -1.25 10.82
CA CYS A 332 -8.76 -1.95 9.54
C CYS A 332 -7.54 -2.83 9.29
N PHE A 333 -7.75 -3.94 8.61
CA PHE A 333 -6.72 -4.89 8.21
C PHE A 333 -6.90 -5.31 6.75
N ASN A 334 -5.82 -5.86 6.19
CA ASN A 334 -5.75 -6.49 4.89
C ASN A 334 -4.85 -7.72 5.04
N ILE A 335 -5.35 -8.91 4.70
CA ILE A 335 -4.62 -10.17 4.85
C ILE A 335 -4.59 -10.89 3.52
N GLU A 336 -3.42 -11.39 3.15
CA GLU A 336 -3.20 -12.14 1.91
C GLU A 336 -3.02 -13.62 2.20
N PHE A 337 -3.69 -14.46 1.38
CA PHE A 337 -3.63 -15.92 1.46
C PHE A 337 -3.28 -16.52 0.10
N PHE A 338 -2.71 -17.72 0.10
CA PHE A 338 -2.72 -18.64 -1.02
C PHE A 338 -3.71 -19.77 -0.74
N TYR A 339 -4.54 -20.06 -1.71
CA TYR A 339 -5.43 -21.22 -1.71
C TYR A 339 -5.07 -22.16 -2.83
N ASP A 340 -4.72 -23.38 -2.46
CA ASP A 340 -4.46 -24.47 -3.37
C ASP A 340 -5.69 -25.42 -3.37
N ALA A 341 -6.41 -25.43 -4.49
CA ALA A 341 -7.63 -26.23 -4.62
C ALA A 341 -7.35 -27.75 -4.74
N ASP A 342 -6.15 -28.14 -5.21
CA ASP A 342 -5.78 -29.55 -5.39
C ASP A 342 -5.48 -30.22 -4.05
N THR A 343 -4.87 -29.49 -3.14
CA THR A 343 -4.55 -29.95 -1.77
C THR A 343 -5.51 -29.43 -0.71
N ASP A 344 -6.46 -28.60 -1.12
CA ASP A 344 -7.40 -27.88 -0.25
C ASP A 344 -6.67 -27.14 0.89
N SER A 345 -5.52 -26.54 0.60
CA SER A 345 -4.73 -25.83 1.60
C SER A 345 -4.90 -24.31 1.51
N LEU A 346 -5.06 -23.67 2.67
CA LEU A 346 -5.14 -22.22 2.81
C LEU A 346 -3.95 -21.73 3.64
N LYS A 347 -3.05 -20.96 3.04
CA LYS A 347 -1.80 -20.48 3.65
C LYS A 347 -1.73 -18.97 3.69
N LEU A 348 -1.34 -18.43 4.83
CA LEU A 348 -1.10 -17.00 5.03
C LEU A 348 0.14 -16.55 4.25
N THR A 349 0.03 -15.42 3.54
CA THR A 349 1.16 -14.74 2.88
C THR A 349 1.63 -13.53 3.66
N GLU A 350 0.70 -12.67 4.09
CA GLU A 350 1.05 -11.42 4.79
C GLU A 350 -0.15 -10.87 5.56
N VAL A 351 0.14 -10.19 6.69
CA VAL A 351 -0.84 -9.41 7.44
C VAL A 351 -0.47 -7.94 7.36
N ASN A 352 -1.30 -7.15 6.71
CA ASN A 352 -1.15 -5.72 6.55
C ASN A 352 -2.05 -5.00 7.56
N PRO A 353 -1.51 -4.40 8.63
CA PRO A 353 -2.31 -3.77 9.71
C PRO A 353 -2.76 -2.36 9.32
N ARG A 354 -3.52 -2.27 8.24
CA ARG A 354 -4.06 -1.02 7.68
C ARG A 354 -5.13 -1.32 6.64
N MET A 355 -5.93 -0.32 6.30
CA MET A 355 -6.86 -0.40 5.19
C MET A 355 -6.12 -0.52 3.84
N SER A 356 -6.62 -1.35 2.93
CA SER A 356 -6.18 -1.37 1.54
C SER A 356 -6.83 -0.21 0.78
N THR A 357 -6.02 0.73 0.30
CA THR A 357 -6.53 1.88 -0.46
C THR A 357 -6.90 1.50 -1.90
N GLN A 358 -6.27 0.45 -2.44
CA GLN A 358 -6.48 0.00 -3.80
C GLN A 358 -7.84 -0.69 -3.98
N THR A 359 -8.29 -1.44 -2.96
CA THR A 359 -9.54 -2.21 -2.97
C THR A 359 -10.71 -1.48 -2.30
N ALA A 360 -10.46 -0.40 -1.59
CA ALA A 360 -11.49 0.32 -0.81
C ALA A 360 -12.72 0.74 -1.62
N ASP A 361 -12.54 1.12 -2.90
CA ASP A 361 -13.65 1.48 -3.78
C ASP A 361 -14.52 0.30 -4.19
N PHE A 362 -13.97 -0.93 -4.21
CA PHE A 362 -14.73 -2.13 -4.61
C PHE A 362 -15.92 -2.34 -3.69
N TYR A 363 -15.68 -2.27 -2.38
CA TYR A 363 -16.72 -2.49 -1.37
C TYR A 363 -17.81 -1.43 -1.43
N ARG A 364 -17.43 -0.17 -1.72
CA ARG A 364 -18.39 0.92 -1.88
C ARG A 364 -19.22 0.77 -3.15
N LEU A 365 -18.60 0.39 -4.27
CA LEU A 365 -19.25 0.30 -5.57
C LEU A 365 -20.14 -0.93 -5.69
N VAL A 366 -19.75 -2.05 -5.07
CA VAL A 366 -20.43 -3.34 -5.19
C VAL A 366 -21.34 -3.63 -3.99
N ASN A 367 -20.94 -3.27 -2.76
CA ASN A 367 -21.69 -3.63 -1.54
C ASN A 367 -22.23 -2.39 -0.79
N GLY A 368 -21.91 -1.17 -1.21
CA GLY A 368 -22.27 0.04 -0.48
C GLY A 368 -21.51 0.25 0.84
N VAL A 369 -20.39 -0.47 1.05
CA VAL A 369 -19.56 -0.38 2.26
C VAL A 369 -18.44 0.63 2.06
N ASP A 370 -18.48 1.77 2.75
CA ASP A 370 -17.41 2.77 2.67
C ASP A 370 -16.30 2.48 3.69
N ALA A 371 -15.20 1.89 3.21
CA ALA A 371 -14.06 1.52 4.03
C ALA A 371 -13.36 2.76 4.65
N TYR A 372 -13.35 3.92 4.00
CA TYR A 372 -12.79 5.15 4.57
C TYR A 372 -13.66 5.67 5.72
N ALA A 373 -14.99 5.67 5.56
CA ALA A 373 -15.92 6.08 6.62
C ALA A 373 -15.76 5.17 7.86
N ILE A 374 -15.64 3.86 7.65
CA ILE A 374 -15.38 2.90 8.72
C ILE A 374 -14.03 3.16 9.40
N ASN A 375 -12.96 3.37 8.62
CA ASN A 375 -11.64 3.64 9.16
C ASN A 375 -11.61 4.91 10.04
N PHE A 376 -12.34 5.97 9.62
CA PHE A 376 -12.46 7.20 10.42
C PHE A 376 -13.34 7.02 11.65
N ALA A 377 -14.44 6.27 11.54
CA ALA A 377 -15.29 5.94 12.69
C ALA A 377 -14.52 5.16 13.76
N LEU A 378 -13.68 4.19 13.34
CA LEU A 378 -12.79 3.45 14.23
C LEU A 378 -11.78 4.39 14.91
N ALA A 379 -11.11 5.25 14.14
CA ALA A 379 -10.08 6.16 14.66
C ALA A 379 -10.63 7.24 15.62
N THR A 380 -11.95 7.51 15.60
CA THR A 380 -12.60 8.55 16.41
C THR A 380 -13.63 8.01 17.40
N ARG A 381 -13.75 6.68 17.54
CA ARG A 381 -14.77 6.00 18.36
C ARG A 381 -16.22 6.39 18.00
N GLN A 382 -16.45 6.88 16.80
CA GLN A 382 -17.81 7.18 16.34
C GLN A 382 -18.58 5.88 16.03
N PRO A 383 -19.92 5.93 16.02
CA PRO A 383 -20.73 4.84 15.48
C PRO A 383 -20.28 4.50 14.07
N LEU A 384 -20.26 3.20 13.74
CA LEU A 384 -19.96 2.78 12.38
C LEU A 384 -21.03 3.30 11.42
N PRO A 385 -20.65 3.72 10.21
CA PRO A 385 -21.62 4.17 9.24
C PRO A 385 -22.56 3.02 8.88
N PRO A 386 -23.85 3.26 8.63
CA PRO A 386 -24.75 2.24 8.14
C PRO A 386 -24.27 1.74 6.77
N ILE A 387 -24.36 0.44 6.54
CA ILE A 387 -24.21 -0.11 5.18
C ILE A 387 -25.34 0.48 4.35
N ALA A 388 -25.02 1.05 3.18
CA ALA A 388 -26.01 1.67 2.32
C ALA A 388 -27.08 0.64 1.94
N ARG A 389 -28.36 0.97 2.19
CA ARG A 389 -29.51 0.10 1.85
C ARG A 389 -29.91 0.18 0.38
N SER A 390 -29.27 1.07 -0.41
CA SER A 390 -29.50 1.15 -1.86
C SER A 390 -28.92 -0.07 -2.56
N VAL A 391 -29.66 -0.59 -3.53
CA VAL A 391 -29.15 -1.67 -4.40
C VAL A 391 -27.88 -1.15 -5.07
N PRO A 392 -26.74 -1.84 -4.96
CA PRO A 392 -25.50 -1.41 -5.59
C PRO A 392 -25.70 -1.30 -7.11
N LYS A 393 -25.08 -0.27 -7.70
CA LYS A 393 -25.15 -0.04 -9.15
C LYS A 393 -24.37 -1.10 -9.93
N PHE A 394 -23.34 -1.68 -9.32
CA PHE A 394 -22.42 -2.62 -9.94
C PHE A 394 -22.41 -3.95 -9.21
N GLY A 395 -22.21 -5.04 -9.98
CA GLY A 395 -22.07 -6.39 -9.43
C GLY A 395 -20.62 -6.83 -9.25
N VAL A 396 -19.68 -6.18 -9.99
CA VAL A 396 -18.25 -6.50 -9.96
C VAL A 396 -17.40 -5.23 -10.00
N ALA A 397 -16.17 -5.33 -9.44
CA ALA A 397 -15.17 -4.28 -9.54
C ALA A 397 -13.77 -4.90 -9.67
N ALA A 398 -12.85 -4.20 -10.35
CA ALA A 398 -11.47 -4.64 -10.43
C ALA A 398 -10.47 -3.47 -10.46
N SER A 399 -9.23 -3.80 -10.07
CA SER A 399 -8.07 -2.94 -10.19
C SER A 399 -7.11 -3.56 -11.20
N PHE A 400 -6.95 -2.94 -12.33
CA PHE A 400 -6.08 -3.37 -13.42
C PHE A 400 -4.72 -2.73 -13.26
N VAL A 401 -3.66 -3.55 -13.22
CA VAL A 401 -2.29 -3.10 -12.98
C VAL A 401 -1.49 -3.21 -14.28
N PHE A 402 -1.30 -2.10 -14.94
CA PHE A 402 -0.60 -2.07 -16.23
C PHE A 402 0.91 -2.07 -16.02
N ARG A 403 1.61 -3.03 -16.67
CA ARG A 403 3.05 -3.24 -16.53
C ARG A 403 3.75 -3.41 -17.86
N LYS A 404 5.07 -3.15 -17.84
CA LYS A 404 6.01 -3.53 -18.89
C LYS A 404 7.10 -4.42 -18.29
N PHE A 405 7.57 -5.40 -19.09
CA PHE A 405 8.59 -6.37 -18.71
C PHE A 405 9.84 -6.30 -19.62
N ASP A 406 9.79 -5.48 -20.65
CA ASP A 406 10.79 -5.36 -21.73
C ASP A 406 11.93 -4.35 -21.44
N GLY A 407 12.00 -3.82 -20.24
CA GLY A 407 12.99 -2.80 -19.87
C GLY A 407 12.61 -1.38 -20.28
N MET A 408 11.49 -1.21 -20.97
CA MET A 408 11.05 0.07 -21.54
C MET A 408 10.11 0.86 -20.61
N THR A 409 10.02 2.15 -20.83
CA THR A 409 8.97 3.00 -20.24
C THR A 409 7.66 2.90 -21.04
N CYS A 410 6.55 3.36 -20.47
CA CYS A 410 5.34 3.61 -21.23
C CYS A 410 5.33 5.07 -21.67
N ASP A 411 5.31 5.32 -22.97
CA ASP A 411 5.35 6.66 -23.56
C ASP A 411 3.96 7.33 -23.66
N HIS A 412 2.90 6.58 -23.34
CA HIS A 412 1.50 7.04 -23.43
C HIS A 412 0.96 7.47 -22.05
N ALA A 413 1.58 8.51 -21.48
CA ALA A 413 1.03 9.13 -20.26
C ALA A 413 -0.33 9.77 -20.58
N PRO A 414 -1.35 9.56 -19.72
CA PRO A 414 -2.68 10.15 -19.94
C PRO A 414 -2.63 11.68 -19.97
N THR A 415 -3.09 12.27 -21.07
CA THR A 415 -3.22 13.71 -21.22
C THR A 415 -4.32 14.27 -20.32
N PRO A 416 -4.33 15.60 -20.02
CA PRO A 416 -5.43 16.23 -19.28
C PRO A 416 -6.80 15.99 -19.94
N ALA A 417 -6.89 16.02 -21.27
CA ALA A 417 -8.12 15.75 -22.01
C ALA A 417 -8.60 14.31 -21.82
N GLN A 418 -7.69 13.33 -21.87
CA GLN A 418 -8.00 11.91 -21.61
C GLN A 418 -8.48 11.68 -20.16
N ARG A 419 -7.87 12.36 -19.18
CA ARG A 419 -8.32 12.28 -17.78
C ARG A 419 -9.71 12.89 -17.60
N ALA A 420 -9.99 14.03 -18.22
CA ALA A 420 -11.31 14.67 -18.20
C ALA A 420 -12.36 13.77 -18.85
N TRP A 421 -12.05 13.18 -20.00
CA TRP A 421 -12.93 12.22 -20.67
C TRP A 421 -13.24 11.01 -19.78
N LEU A 422 -12.23 10.41 -19.13
CA LEU A 422 -12.42 9.28 -18.22
C LEU A 422 -13.37 9.65 -17.08
N ALA A 423 -13.15 10.80 -16.45
CA ALA A 423 -13.98 11.27 -15.33
C ALA A 423 -15.44 11.54 -15.74
N GLN A 424 -15.68 12.00 -16.98
CA GLN A 424 -17.02 12.24 -17.52
C GLN A 424 -17.72 10.96 -17.94
N THR A 425 -17.00 10.06 -18.64
CA THR A 425 -17.58 8.83 -19.20
C THR A 425 -17.76 7.76 -18.13
N TYR A 426 -16.79 7.63 -17.23
CA TYR A 426 -16.76 6.63 -16.18
C TYR A 426 -16.44 7.27 -14.81
N PRO A 427 -17.40 7.96 -14.18
CA PRO A 427 -17.16 8.69 -12.92
C PRO A 427 -16.83 7.77 -11.71
N ASP A 428 -17.08 6.47 -11.84
CA ASP A 428 -16.66 5.44 -10.89
C ASP A 428 -15.19 5.01 -11.08
N ALA A 429 -14.60 5.26 -12.25
CA ALA A 429 -13.23 4.88 -12.55
C ALA A 429 -12.22 5.77 -11.84
N ARG A 430 -11.09 5.16 -11.45
CA ARG A 430 -9.95 5.85 -10.86
C ARG A 430 -8.66 5.44 -11.54
N LEU A 431 -7.92 6.41 -12.06
CA LEU A 431 -6.69 6.19 -12.80
C LEU A 431 -5.49 6.81 -12.10
N MET A 432 -4.55 5.97 -11.66
CA MET A 432 -3.27 6.37 -11.09
C MET A 432 -2.13 6.13 -12.08
N TRP A 433 -1.32 7.15 -12.31
CA TRP A 433 -0.18 7.09 -13.21
C TRP A 433 1.14 7.06 -12.43
N TYR A 434 2.03 6.12 -12.79
CA TYR A 434 3.32 5.88 -12.12
C TYR A 434 4.50 5.86 -13.09
N GLY A 435 4.34 6.35 -14.31
CA GLY A 435 5.39 6.33 -15.33
C GLY A 435 6.71 6.89 -14.81
N LYS A 436 7.80 6.19 -15.09
CA LYS A 436 9.17 6.54 -14.70
C LYS A 436 10.11 6.49 -15.88
N THR A 437 11.21 7.23 -15.77
CA THR A 437 12.30 7.27 -16.75
C THR A 437 13.66 7.17 -16.07
N GLY A 438 14.72 6.96 -16.84
CA GLY A 438 16.10 7.04 -16.39
C GLY A 438 16.47 6.10 -15.23
N ALA A 439 17.18 6.61 -14.23
CA ALA A 439 17.67 5.80 -13.10
C ALA A 439 16.55 5.20 -12.23
N GLY A 440 15.40 5.90 -12.14
CA GLY A 440 14.25 5.40 -11.39
C GLY A 440 13.62 4.15 -12.03
N LEU A 441 13.50 4.16 -13.36
CA LEU A 441 13.02 3.04 -14.15
C LEU A 441 13.95 1.82 -14.05
N ARG A 442 15.28 2.01 -14.26
CA ARG A 442 16.27 0.93 -14.15
C ARG A 442 16.25 0.25 -12.79
N ARG A 443 16.10 1.02 -11.70
CA ARG A 443 16.01 0.48 -10.34
C ARG A 443 14.73 -0.33 -10.14
N GLU A 444 13.61 0.12 -10.69
CA GLU A 444 12.34 -0.59 -10.60
C GLU A 444 12.43 -1.95 -11.29
N TYR A 445 13.00 -2.03 -12.49
CA TYR A 445 13.27 -3.31 -13.16
C TYR A 445 14.20 -4.23 -12.36
N LYS A 446 15.29 -3.68 -11.81
CA LYS A 446 16.21 -4.47 -10.97
C LYS A 446 15.52 -5.08 -9.76
N TRP A 447 14.66 -4.31 -9.08
CA TRP A 447 14.08 -4.72 -7.80
C TRP A 447 12.73 -5.44 -7.92
N LEU A 448 11.95 -5.15 -8.95
CA LEU A 448 10.60 -5.69 -9.13
C LEU A 448 10.47 -6.59 -10.37
N GLY A 449 11.46 -6.61 -11.26
CA GLY A 449 11.42 -7.37 -12.52
C GLY A 449 10.49 -6.80 -13.58
N SER A 450 9.79 -5.70 -13.31
CA SER A 450 8.86 -5.06 -14.23
C SER A 450 8.63 -3.59 -13.85
N HIS A 451 8.12 -2.79 -14.79
CA HIS A 451 7.71 -1.41 -14.55
C HIS A 451 6.19 -1.29 -14.53
N ARG A 452 5.63 -0.96 -13.37
CA ARG A 452 4.21 -0.60 -13.24
C ARG A 452 4.01 0.85 -13.63
N TYR A 453 3.35 1.11 -14.78
CA TYR A 453 3.13 2.48 -15.23
C TYR A 453 1.75 3.05 -14.90
N ALA A 454 0.72 2.20 -14.72
CA ALA A 454 -0.60 2.68 -14.33
C ALA A 454 -1.36 1.65 -13.47
N ILE A 455 -2.36 2.14 -12.73
CA ILE A 455 -3.44 1.36 -12.13
C ILE A 455 -4.76 2.01 -12.51
N LEU A 456 -5.71 1.21 -13.00
CA LEU A 456 -7.08 1.60 -13.28
C LEU A 456 -8.03 0.79 -12.39
N ASN A 457 -8.73 1.45 -11.47
CA ASN A 457 -9.85 0.86 -10.75
C ASN A 457 -11.14 1.18 -11.50
N MET A 458 -11.99 0.17 -11.68
CA MET A 458 -13.26 0.31 -12.40
C MET A 458 -14.25 -0.74 -11.92
N ALA A 459 -15.54 -0.44 -12.03
CA ALA A 459 -16.63 -1.37 -11.73
C ALA A 459 -17.49 -1.63 -12.97
N GLY A 460 -18.25 -2.70 -12.95
CA GLY A 460 -19.19 -3.09 -14.00
C GLY A 460 -20.47 -3.72 -13.41
N ILE A 461 -21.55 -3.70 -14.19
CA ILE A 461 -22.80 -4.38 -13.82
C ILE A 461 -22.52 -5.89 -13.65
N ASP A 462 -21.74 -6.42 -14.57
CA ASP A 462 -21.22 -7.79 -14.57
C ASP A 462 -19.81 -7.83 -15.18
N ALA A 463 -19.22 -9.00 -15.33
CA ALA A 463 -17.89 -9.20 -15.87
C ALA A 463 -17.80 -8.77 -17.36
N ALA A 464 -18.86 -8.96 -18.15
CA ALA A 464 -18.89 -8.58 -19.56
C ALA A 464 -18.92 -7.04 -19.73
N ASP A 465 -19.73 -6.34 -18.94
CA ASP A 465 -19.78 -4.88 -18.90
C ASP A 465 -18.42 -4.32 -18.44
N LEU A 466 -17.83 -4.86 -17.35
CA LEU A 466 -16.52 -4.43 -16.88
C LEU A 466 -15.44 -4.59 -17.95
N ARG A 467 -15.41 -5.72 -18.66
CA ARG A 467 -14.50 -5.98 -19.78
C ARG A 467 -14.65 -4.92 -20.85
N HIS A 468 -15.87 -4.71 -21.36
CA HIS A 468 -16.16 -3.72 -22.39
C HIS A 468 -15.71 -2.30 -21.99
N ARG A 469 -15.95 -1.90 -20.73
CA ARG A 469 -15.56 -0.59 -20.19
C ARG A 469 -14.05 -0.42 -20.17
N VAL A 470 -13.31 -1.44 -19.70
CA VAL A 470 -11.83 -1.41 -19.65
C VAL A 470 -11.24 -1.38 -21.07
N GLU A 471 -11.77 -2.18 -21.99
CA GLU A 471 -11.36 -2.16 -23.41
C GLU A 471 -11.55 -0.78 -24.03
N HIS A 472 -12.69 -0.13 -23.74
CA HIS A 472 -12.95 1.23 -24.21
C HIS A 472 -11.93 2.24 -23.66
N VAL A 473 -11.61 2.15 -22.36
CA VAL A 473 -10.58 3.01 -21.75
C VAL A 473 -9.21 2.76 -22.39
N CYS A 474 -8.78 1.51 -22.51
CA CYS A 474 -7.48 1.17 -23.10
C CYS A 474 -7.36 1.70 -24.54
N ARG A 475 -8.40 1.51 -25.35
CA ARG A 475 -8.44 2.02 -26.73
C ARG A 475 -8.31 3.55 -26.78
N TYR A 476 -9.03 4.26 -25.91
CA TYR A 476 -8.99 5.72 -25.88
C TYR A 476 -7.65 6.26 -25.35
N MET A 477 -7.03 5.56 -24.40
CA MET A 477 -5.71 5.91 -23.86
C MET A 477 -4.54 5.55 -24.78
N GLY A 478 -4.78 4.73 -25.81
CA GLY A 478 -3.71 4.18 -26.65
C GLY A 478 -2.85 3.15 -25.92
N TRP A 479 -3.42 2.48 -24.91
CA TRP A 479 -2.71 1.45 -24.13
C TRP A 479 -2.91 0.07 -24.73
N PRO A 480 -1.88 -0.81 -24.68
CA PRO A 480 -2.04 -2.19 -25.10
C PRO A 480 -3.07 -2.88 -24.21
N LEU A 481 -4.00 -3.56 -24.87
CA LEU A 481 -4.93 -4.47 -24.23
C LEU A 481 -4.31 -5.85 -24.26
N ASP A 482 -3.77 -6.29 -23.12
CA ASP A 482 -3.41 -7.69 -22.94
C ASP A 482 -4.72 -8.47 -22.66
N GLN A 483 -4.99 -9.53 -23.43
CA GLN A 483 -6.19 -10.35 -23.23
C GLN A 483 -6.28 -10.88 -21.80
N ALA A 484 -5.15 -11.23 -21.20
CA ALA A 484 -5.10 -11.63 -19.81
C ALA A 484 -5.58 -10.56 -18.80
N LEU A 485 -5.64 -9.26 -19.21
CA LEU A 485 -6.20 -8.21 -18.35
C LEU A 485 -7.71 -8.36 -18.15
N VAL A 486 -8.41 -8.98 -19.10
CA VAL A 486 -9.88 -8.97 -19.18
C VAL A 486 -10.51 -10.38 -19.09
N GLU A 487 -9.72 -11.46 -19.19
CA GLU A 487 -10.16 -12.82 -18.91
C GLU A 487 -10.33 -13.07 -17.41
#